data_3649471adad2112d8a051a013417413e
#
_entry.id   3649471adad2112d8a051a013417413e
#
_cell.length_a   1.000
_cell.length_b   1.000
_cell.length_c   1.000
_cell.angle_alpha   90.00
_cell.angle_beta   90.00
_cell.angle_gamma   90.00
#
_symmetry.space_group_name_H-M   'P 1'
#
loop_
_entity.id
_entity.type
_entity.pdbx_description
1 polymer ?
#
loop_
_entity_poly.entity_id
_entity_poly.type
_entity_poly.pdbx_seq_one_letter_code
_entity_poly.pdbx_strand_id
1 'polypeptide(L)'
;MTWRAVAEKDFRDAIRSRWLFGATAFFVLFVGGATALFFGMLLPPDARDASNLFGFFANLGVFSLSFPGLLALILGFIGLSTSYGAIIDERESGSLKLMLSLPNSRRDVVVGKLLGRSAVVAVALLAGFLAAFVGFLATGTSVDYGAFVPHVALTVILGVAFVSIGLGISAAADSNREATLATLGLYLIFGILWSSIAEGIPKLINYVAEQAPFVSPLENLTRVKIGLFLKYVNPLKTYETLAAQVYYGAGQARLVSAAFGEQVALGPVFQEGMPFYFTGWFLMLVLLAWVVAPVALGYYVFEKRDL
;
A
#
# COMPACT_ATOMS: atom_id res chain seq x y z
N MET A 1 22.16 22.08 -7.93
CA MET A 1 21.02 21.44 -8.64
C MET A 1 19.83 21.39 -7.68
N THR A 2 18.60 21.30 -8.19
CA THR A 2 17.40 21.23 -7.34
C THR A 2 16.92 19.77 -7.28
N TRP A 3 16.07 19.44 -6.30
CA TRP A 3 15.38 18.16 -6.21
C TRP A 3 14.77 17.72 -7.56
N ARG A 4 14.37 18.66 -8.42
CA ARG A 4 13.86 18.40 -9.78
C ARG A 4 14.87 17.69 -10.67
N ALA A 5 16.13 18.14 -10.67
CA ALA A 5 17.17 17.50 -11.48
C ALA A 5 17.48 16.08 -11.01
N VAL A 6 17.43 15.85 -9.68
CA VAL A 6 17.58 14.48 -9.12
C VAL A 6 16.40 13.60 -9.52
N ALA A 7 15.16 14.11 -9.41
CA ALA A 7 13.95 13.38 -9.80
C ALA A 7 13.95 13.03 -11.29
N GLU A 8 14.31 14.00 -12.14
CA GLU A 8 14.38 13.80 -13.59
C GLU A 8 15.45 12.78 -13.99
N LYS A 9 16.63 12.85 -13.36
CA LYS A 9 17.69 11.85 -13.55
C LYS A 9 17.19 10.47 -13.16
N ASP A 10 16.68 10.31 -11.94
CA ASP A 10 16.22 9.03 -11.40
C ASP A 10 15.09 8.42 -12.25
N PHE A 11 14.15 9.25 -12.70
CA PHE A 11 13.09 8.84 -13.61
C PHE A 11 13.61 8.42 -15.00
N ARG A 12 14.55 9.20 -15.60
CA ARG A 12 15.16 8.85 -16.90
C ARG A 12 15.96 7.55 -16.84
N ASP A 13 16.70 7.33 -15.76
CA ASP A 13 17.45 6.10 -15.54
C ASP A 13 16.49 4.91 -15.41
N ALA A 14 15.38 5.09 -14.70
CA ALA A 14 14.36 4.06 -14.54
C ALA A 14 13.60 3.74 -15.83
N ILE A 15 13.27 4.73 -16.68
CA ILE A 15 12.62 4.50 -18.00
C ILE A 15 13.48 3.58 -18.90
N ARG A 16 14.79 3.65 -18.77
CA ARG A 16 15.72 2.82 -19.54
C ARG A 16 15.96 1.44 -18.90
N SER A 17 15.44 1.23 -17.71
CA SER A 17 15.64 -0.02 -16.96
C SER A 17 14.71 -1.13 -17.45
N ARG A 18 15.26 -2.35 -17.57
CA ARG A 18 14.47 -3.55 -17.84
C ARG A 18 13.40 -3.80 -16.76
N TRP A 19 13.65 -3.29 -15.56
CA TRP A 19 12.74 -3.39 -14.43
C TRP A 19 11.42 -2.65 -14.68
N LEU A 20 11.46 -1.41 -15.16
CA LEU A 20 10.24 -0.67 -15.48
C LEU A 20 9.43 -1.36 -16.59
N PHE A 21 10.10 -1.83 -17.64
CA PHE A 21 9.40 -2.59 -18.68
C PHE A 21 8.74 -3.85 -18.10
N GLY A 22 9.44 -4.59 -17.25
CA GLY A 22 8.88 -5.76 -16.55
C GLY A 22 7.69 -5.41 -15.66
N ALA A 23 7.79 -4.38 -14.84
CA ALA A 23 6.71 -3.92 -13.97
C ALA A 23 5.51 -3.42 -14.77
N THR A 24 5.73 -2.64 -15.83
CA THR A 24 4.66 -2.15 -16.70
C THR A 24 3.96 -3.30 -17.43
N ALA A 25 4.73 -4.21 -18.05
CA ALA A 25 4.17 -5.38 -18.70
C ALA A 25 3.37 -6.24 -17.71
N PHE A 26 3.89 -6.41 -16.50
CA PHE A 26 3.19 -7.14 -15.45
C PHE A 26 1.85 -6.48 -15.07
N PHE A 27 1.81 -5.17 -14.85
CA PHE A 27 0.55 -4.48 -14.53
C PHE A 27 -0.44 -4.50 -15.71
N VAL A 28 0.03 -4.34 -16.93
CA VAL A 28 -0.81 -4.46 -18.13
C VAL A 28 -1.42 -5.87 -18.22
N LEU A 29 -0.60 -6.91 -18.01
CA LEU A 29 -1.08 -8.28 -18.03
C LEU A 29 -1.97 -8.61 -16.83
N PHE A 30 -1.63 -8.13 -15.64
CA PHE A 30 -2.39 -8.42 -14.43
C PHE A 30 -3.73 -7.69 -14.43
N VAL A 31 -3.75 -6.36 -14.57
CA VAL A 31 -4.99 -5.56 -14.51
C VAL A 31 -5.77 -5.68 -15.82
N GLY A 32 -5.10 -5.49 -16.97
CA GLY A 32 -5.72 -5.61 -18.28
C GLY A 32 -6.13 -7.04 -18.61
N GLY A 33 -5.28 -8.02 -18.30
CA GLY A 33 -5.58 -9.45 -18.48
C GLY A 33 -6.69 -9.94 -17.57
N ALA A 34 -6.72 -9.52 -16.30
CA ALA A 34 -7.84 -9.80 -15.40
C ALA A 34 -9.14 -9.21 -15.94
N THR A 35 -9.10 -7.98 -16.45
CA THR A 35 -10.25 -7.33 -17.09
C THR A 35 -10.75 -8.14 -18.30
N ALA A 36 -9.84 -8.50 -19.21
CA ALA A 36 -10.19 -9.26 -20.41
C ALA A 36 -10.76 -10.65 -20.08
N LEU A 37 -10.17 -11.35 -19.11
CA LEU A 37 -10.64 -12.64 -18.62
C LEU A 37 -12.02 -12.52 -17.97
N PHE A 38 -12.18 -11.60 -17.05
CA PHE A 38 -13.38 -11.47 -16.22
C PHE A 38 -14.57 -11.02 -17.07
N PHE A 39 -14.44 -9.97 -17.88
CA PHE A 39 -15.51 -9.43 -18.69
C PHE A 39 -15.62 -10.06 -20.08
N GLY A 40 -14.53 -10.58 -20.64
CA GLY A 40 -14.57 -11.23 -21.94
C GLY A 40 -15.05 -12.67 -21.89
N MET A 41 -14.78 -13.41 -20.78
CA MET A 41 -15.00 -14.86 -20.73
C MET A 41 -15.91 -15.30 -19.57
N LEU A 42 -15.86 -14.66 -18.41
CA LEU A 42 -16.55 -15.14 -17.19
C LEU A 42 -17.93 -14.51 -16.99
N LEU A 43 -18.12 -13.25 -17.36
CA LEU A 43 -19.40 -12.57 -17.14
C LEU A 43 -20.21 -12.45 -18.44
N PRO A 44 -21.53 -12.71 -18.38
CA PRO A 44 -22.42 -12.46 -19.48
C PRO A 44 -22.55 -10.95 -19.74
N PRO A 45 -22.92 -10.50 -20.97
CA PRO A 45 -22.92 -9.09 -21.35
C PRO A 45 -23.79 -8.17 -20.46
N ASP A 46 -24.89 -8.68 -19.97
CA ASP A 46 -25.85 -7.98 -19.10
C ASP A 46 -25.33 -7.74 -17.67
N ALA A 47 -24.32 -8.49 -17.24
CA ALA A 47 -23.70 -8.37 -15.92
C ALA A 47 -22.34 -7.66 -15.93
N ARG A 48 -21.94 -7.06 -17.07
CA ARG A 48 -20.62 -6.43 -17.20
C ARG A 48 -20.60 -5.03 -16.62
N ASP A 49 -20.14 -4.92 -15.37
CA ASP A 49 -19.89 -3.67 -14.68
C ASP A 49 -18.49 -3.70 -14.05
N ALA A 50 -17.73 -2.62 -14.22
CA ALA A 50 -16.35 -2.54 -13.73
C ALA A 50 -16.24 -2.75 -12.22
N SER A 51 -17.29 -2.42 -11.45
CA SER A 51 -17.35 -2.67 -10.00
C SER A 51 -17.30 -4.16 -9.66
N ASN A 52 -17.73 -5.05 -10.55
CA ASN A 52 -17.68 -6.50 -10.35
C ASN A 52 -16.26 -7.05 -10.26
N LEU A 53 -15.28 -6.40 -10.89
CA LEU A 53 -13.86 -6.77 -10.75
C LEU A 53 -13.17 -5.94 -9.67
N PHE A 54 -13.22 -4.63 -9.78
CA PHE A 54 -12.49 -3.74 -8.86
C PHE A 54 -13.10 -3.69 -7.47
N GLY A 55 -14.40 -3.95 -7.35
CA GLY A 55 -15.09 -4.19 -6.09
C GLY A 55 -15.22 -5.67 -5.72
N PHE A 56 -14.46 -6.58 -6.37
CA PHE A 56 -14.55 -8.01 -6.07
C PHE A 56 -13.94 -8.33 -4.71
N PHE A 57 -14.78 -8.85 -3.82
CA PHE A 57 -14.41 -9.36 -2.50
C PHE A 57 -15.06 -10.74 -2.30
N ALA A 58 -14.26 -11.74 -2.04
CA ALA A 58 -14.70 -13.10 -1.76
C ALA A 58 -14.20 -13.56 -0.39
N ASN A 59 -15.11 -14.05 0.44
CA ASN A 59 -14.80 -14.67 1.72
C ASN A 59 -14.62 -16.18 1.54
N LEU A 60 -13.40 -16.66 1.74
CA LEU A 60 -13.02 -18.07 1.67
C LEU A 60 -12.79 -18.65 3.07
N GLY A 61 -13.75 -18.46 3.97
CA GLY A 61 -13.65 -18.90 5.37
C GLY A 61 -12.68 -18.02 6.17
N VAL A 62 -11.48 -18.52 6.46
CA VAL A 62 -10.44 -17.79 7.21
C VAL A 62 -9.69 -16.74 6.36
N PHE A 63 -9.83 -16.78 5.04
CA PHE A 63 -9.18 -15.83 4.13
C PHE A 63 -10.22 -14.98 3.42
N SER A 64 -9.96 -13.69 3.34
CA SER A 64 -10.66 -12.79 2.41
C SER A 64 -9.77 -12.59 1.17
N LEU A 65 -10.34 -12.86 -0.01
CA LEU A 65 -9.71 -12.58 -1.28
C LEU A 65 -10.41 -11.40 -1.92
N SER A 66 -9.67 -10.37 -2.26
CA SER A 66 -10.20 -9.24 -3.01
C SER A 66 -9.26 -8.84 -4.13
N PHE A 67 -9.81 -8.33 -5.23
CA PHE A 67 -8.97 -7.78 -6.30
C PHE A 67 -8.15 -6.58 -5.81
N PRO A 68 -8.72 -5.61 -5.05
CA PRO A 68 -7.90 -4.56 -4.43
C PRO A 68 -6.82 -5.09 -3.51
N GLY A 69 -7.09 -6.12 -2.71
CA GLY A 69 -6.10 -6.73 -1.82
C GLY A 69 -4.94 -7.39 -2.56
N LEU A 70 -5.23 -8.13 -3.65
CA LEU A 70 -4.20 -8.70 -4.52
C LEU A 70 -3.37 -7.59 -5.19
N LEU A 71 -4.04 -6.57 -5.72
CA LEU A 71 -3.37 -5.42 -6.32
C LEU A 71 -2.47 -4.70 -5.31
N ALA A 72 -2.92 -4.55 -4.07
CA ALA A 72 -2.14 -3.95 -3.00
C ALA A 72 -0.87 -4.75 -2.66
N LEU A 73 -0.99 -6.08 -2.55
CA LEU A 73 0.16 -6.97 -2.28
C LEU A 73 1.20 -6.86 -3.40
N ILE A 74 0.78 -6.96 -4.64
CA ILE A 74 1.67 -6.86 -5.81
C ILE A 74 2.35 -5.49 -5.85
N LEU A 75 1.57 -4.43 -5.64
CA LEU A 75 2.07 -3.06 -5.63
C LEU A 75 3.05 -2.82 -4.48
N GLY A 76 2.78 -3.41 -3.31
CA GLY A 76 3.69 -3.38 -2.18
C GLY A 76 5.06 -3.97 -2.52
N PHE A 77 5.08 -5.14 -3.15
CA PHE A 77 6.31 -5.77 -3.61
C PHE A 77 7.05 -4.90 -4.63
N ILE A 78 6.36 -4.39 -5.65
CA ILE A 78 6.97 -3.57 -6.73
C ILE A 78 7.47 -2.23 -6.18
N GLY A 79 6.68 -1.53 -5.36
CA GLY A 79 7.05 -0.24 -4.77
C GLY A 79 8.29 -0.35 -3.88
N LEU A 80 8.32 -1.34 -3.00
CA LEU A 80 9.48 -1.63 -2.15
C LEU A 80 10.71 -2.01 -2.97
N SER A 81 10.56 -2.96 -3.92
CA SER A 81 11.66 -3.41 -4.77
C SER A 81 12.26 -2.30 -5.64
N THR A 82 11.45 -1.32 -6.03
CA THR A 82 11.92 -0.18 -6.83
C THR A 82 12.75 0.81 -6.01
N SER A 83 12.59 0.83 -4.67
CA SER A 83 13.08 1.95 -3.83
C SER A 83 14.07 1.55 -2.72
N TYR A 84 14.12 0.28 -2.29
CA TYR A 84 14.98 -0.13 -1.15
C TYR A 84 16.47 0.10 -1.37
N GLY A 85 16.98 0.01 -2.61
CA GLY A 85 18.38 0.26 -2.97
C GLY A 85 18.67 1.72 -3.33
N ALA A 86 17.66 2.59 -3.42
CA ALA A 86 17.80 3.90 -4.07
C ALA A 86 18.88 4.84 -3.48
N ILE A 87 19.13 4.79 -2.20
CA ILE A 87 20.18 5.59 -1.53
C ILE A 87 21.37 4.71 -1.15
N ILE A 88 21.11 3.51 -0.62
CA ILE A 88 22.18 2.65 -0.11
C ILE A 88 23.12 2.16 -1.22
N ASP A 89 22.61 1.85 -2.42
CA ASP A 89 23.44 1.44 -3.56
C ASP A 89 24.39 2.57 -4.01
N GLU A 90 23.89 3.82 -4.01
CA GLU A 90 24.72 4.97 -4.34
C GLU A 90 25.74 5.31 -3.25
N ARG A 91 25.42 4.99 -1.98
CA ARG A 91 26.35 5.14 -0.87
C ARG A 91 27.47 4.10 -0.95
N GLU A 92 27.14 2.82 -1.16
CA GLU A 92 28.13 1.75 -1.26
C GLU A 92 29.04 1.89 -2.50
N SER A 93 28.47 2.36 -3.63
CA SER A 93 29.26 2.63 -4.85
C SER A 93 30.08 3.92 -4.80
N GLY A 94 29.89 4.77 -3.79
CA GLY A 94 30.53 6.07 -3.68
C GLY A 94 29.92 7.16 -4.58
N SER A 95 28.96 6.84 -5.44
CA SER A 95 28.31 7.81 -6.34
C SER A 95 27.51 8.87 -5.58
N LEU A 96 27.03 8.56 -4.37
CA LEU A 96 26.36 9.52 -3.50
C LEU A 96 27.29 10.68 -3.10
N LYS A 97 28.59 10.41 -2.83
CA LYS A 97 29.59 11.45 -2.52
C LYS A 97 29.78 12.41 -3.70
N LEU A 98 29.81 11.88 -4.91
CA LEU A 98 29.90 12.68 -6.13
C LEU A 98 28.65 13.56 -6.32
N MET A 99 27.45 13.02 -6.04
CA MET A 99 26.21 13.77 -6.14
C MET A 99 26.11 14.88 -5.09
N LEU A 100 26.63 14.68 -3.90
CA LEU A 100 26.67 15.67 -2.81
C LEU A 100 27.84 16.65 -2.91
N SER A 101 28.86 16.38 -3.75
CA SER A 101 29.89 17.39 -4.10
C SER A 101 29.35 18.49 -5.03
N LEU A 102 28.24 18.22 -5.72
CA LEU A 102 27.46 19.24 -6.42
C LEU A 102 26.62 20.03 -5.41
N PRO A 103 26.10 21.22 -5.74
CA PRO A 103 25.27 22.02 -4.84
C PRO A 103 23.88 21.39 -4.62
N ASN A 104 23.84 20.16 -4.14
CA ASN A 104 22.65 19.40 -3.76
C ASN A 104 22.64 19.18 -2.25
N SER A 105 21.51 19.46 -1.60
CA SER A 105 21.30 19.06 -0.22
C SER A 105 20.89 17.57 -0.12
N ARG A 106 21.12 16.95 1.03
CA ARG A 106 20.60 15.59 1.33
C ARG A 106 19.07 15.51 1.16
N ARG A 107 18.37 16.61 1.49
CA ARG A 107 16.94 16.75 1.27
C ARG A 107 16.57 16.70 -0.22
N ASP A 108 17.33 17.39 -1.08
CA ASP A 108 17.09 17.36 -2.52
C ASP A 108 17.24 15.95 -3.09
N VAL A 109 18.21 15.18 -2.59
CA VAL A 109 18.40 13.77 -2.97
C VAL A 109 17.22 12.93 -2.58
N VAL A 110 16.77 13.00 -1.32
CA VAL A 110 15.66 12.16 -0.83
C VAL A 110 14.35 12.53 -1.52
N VAL A 111 14.01 13.81 -1.60
CA VAL A 111 12.78 14.29 -2.27
C VAL A 111 12.81 13.97 -3.76
N GLY A 112 13.95 14.19 -4.42
CA GLY A 112 14.11 13.89 -5.83
C GLY A 112 13.91 12.39 -6.13
N LYS A 113 14.53 11.52 -5.33
CA LYS A 113 14.36 10.07 -5.47
C LYS A 113 12.94 9.59 -5.16
N LEU A 114 12.29 10.16 -4.11
CA LEU A 114 10.89 9.87 -3.83
C LEU A 114 10.02 10.16 -5.05
N LEU A 115 10.15 11.35 -5.62
CA LEU A 115 9.33 11.75 -6.78
C LEU A 115 9.68 10.95 -8.04
N GLY A 116 10.98 10.73 -8.32
CA GLY A 116 11.43 9.94 -9.46
C GLY A 116 10.90 8.51 -9.41
N ARG A 117 11.09 7.80 -8.30
CA ARG A 117 10.62 6.42 -8.11
C ARG A 117 9.10 6.31 -8.08
N SER A 118 8.42 7.27 -7.44
CA SER A 118 6.95 7.33 -7.43
C SER A 118 6.39 7.51 -8.83
N ALA A 119 7.00 8.37 -9.65
CA ALA A 119 6.60 8.55 -11.04
C ALA A 119 6.76 7.26 -11.87
N VAL A 120 7.82 6.49 -11.65
CA VAL A 120 8.05 5.17 -12.30
C VAL A 120 6.90 4.20 -11.97
N VAL A 121 6.57 4.05 -10.68
CA VAL A 121 5.49 3.18 -10.23
C VAL A 121 4.14 3.66 -10.76
N ALA A 122 3.89 4.99 -10.72
CA ALA A 122 2.66 5.58 -11.25
C ALA A 122 2.47 5.32 -12.76
N VAL A 123 3.54 5.46 -13.57
CA VAL A 123 3.47 5.17 -15.02
C VAL A 123 3.12 3.69 -15.27
N ALA A 124 3.75 2.77 -14.56
CA ALA A 124 3.45 1.34 -14.70
C ALA A 124 1.99 1.01 -14.32
N LEU A 125 1.52 1.58 -13.20
CA LEU A 125 0.12 1.43 -12.74
C LEU A 125 -0.89 2.00 -13.75
N LEU A 126 -0.67 3.24 -14.19
CA LEU A 126 -1.56 3.91 -15.14
C LEU A 126 -1.62 3.17 -16.46
N ALA A 127 -0.52 2.57 -16.93
CA ALA A 127 -0.54 1.70 -18.11
C ALA A 127 -1.43 0.47 -17.90
N GLY A 128 -1.39 -0.17 -16.72
CA GLY A 128 -2.27 -1.28 -16.37
C GLY A 128 -3.75 -0.88 -16.33
N PHE A 129 -4.08 0.25 -15.69
CA PHE A 129 -5.46 0.75 -15.68
C PHE A 129 -5.94 1.24 -17.04
N LEU A 130 -5.05 1.79 -17.87
CA LEU A 130 -5.37 2.13 -19.26
C LEU A 130 -5.69 0.87 -20.08
N ALA A 131 -4.93 -0.21 -19.90
CA ALA A 131 -5.22 -1.50 -20.53
C ALA A 131 -6.58 -2.05 -20.08
N ALA A 132 -6.93 -1.95 -18.78
CA ALA A 132 -8.24 -2.31 -18.28
C ALA A 132 -9.34 -1.46 -18.92
N PHE A 133 -9.14 -0.15 -19.01
CA PHE A 133 -10.11 0.76 -19.63
C PHE A 133 -10.36 0.43 -21.10
N VAL A 134 -9.31 0.13 -21.87
CA VAL A 134 -9.41 -0.37 -23.24
C VAL A 134 -10.21 -1.69 -23.27
N GLY A 135 -9.97 -2.58 -22.31
CA GLY A 135 -10.73 -3.82 -22.14
C GLY A 135 -12.23 -3.58 -21.90
N PHE A 136 -12.58 -2.58 -21.07
CA PHE A 136 -13.99 -2.19 -20.85
C PHE A 136 -14.66 -1.74 -22.12
N LEU A 137 -13.99 -0.87 -22.89
CA LEU A 137 -14.54 -0.41 -24.17
C LEU A 137 -14.72 -1.58 -25.16
N ALA A 138 -13.76 -2.50 -25.22
CA ALA A 138 -13.81 -3.66 -26.13
C ALA A 138 -14.93 -4.67 -25.75
N THR A 139 -15.26 -4.80 -24.47
CA THR A 139 -16.25 -5.75 -23.96
C THR A 139 -17.63 -5.13 -23.74
N GLY A 140 -17.78 -3.82 -23.94
CA GLY A 140 -19.02 -3.08 -23.64
C GLY A 140 -19.37 -3.02 -22.14
N THR A 141 -18.33 -3.08 -21.29
CA THR A 141 -18.49 -3.03 -19.82
C THR A 141 -18.87 -1.63 -19.38
N SER A 142 -19.88 -1.49 -18.53
CA SER A 142 -20.24 -0.21 -17.90
C SER A 142 -19.19 0.20 -16.88
N VAL A 143 -18.91 1.50 -16.79
CA VAL A 143 -17.90 2.04 -15.87
C VAL A 143 -18.51 3.20 -15.09
N ASP A 144 -18.62 3.03 -13.76
CA ASP A 144 -18.86 4.15 -12.87
C ASP A 144 -17.55 4.92 -12.66
N TYR A 145 -17.39 6.04 -13.36
CA TYR A 145 -16.23 6.91 -13.23
C TYR A 145 -16.09 7.53 -11.84
N GLY A 146 -17.23 7.69 -11.12
CA GLY A 146 -17.24 8.18 -9.74
C GLY A 146 -16.56 7.24 -8.77
N ALA A 147 -16.53 5.94 -9.06
CA ALA A 147 -15.80 4.92 -8.30
C ALA A 147 -14.44 4.60 -8.91
N PHE A 148 -14.34 4.45 -10.22
CA PHE A 148 -13.12 4.02 -10.90
C PHE A 148 -11.97 5.03 -10.75
N VAL A 149 -12.21 6.32 -10.96
CA VAL A 149 -11.16 7.36 -10.86
C VAL A 149 -10.60 7.48 -9.45
N PRO A 150 -11.41 7.58 -8.38
CA PRO A 150 -10.89 7.51 -7.01
C PRO A 150 -10.12 6.23 -6.70
N HIS A 151 -10.55 5.06 -7.20
CA HIS A 151 -9.82 3.80 -7.03
C HIS A 151 -8.41 3.88 -7.65
N VAL A 152 -8.29 4.38 -8.89
CA VAL A 152 -6.99 4.59 -9.54
C VAL A 152 -6.11 5.53 -8.71
N ALA A 153 -6.67 6.64 -8.24
CA ALA A 153 -5.95 7.60 -7.40
C ALA A 153 -5.47 6.98 -6.08
N LEU A 154 -6.32 6.23 -5.39
CA LEU A 154 -5.96 5.49 -4.17
C LEU A 154 -4.84 4.49 -4.42
N THR A 155 -4.88 3.79 -5.56
CA THR A 155 -3.85 2.82 -5.94
C THR A 155 -2.50 3.51 -6.19
N VAL A 156 -2.49 4.67 -6.84
CA VAL A 156 -1.27 5.47 -7.01
C VAL A 156 -0.73 5.94 -5.65
N ILE A 157 -1.58 6.44 -4.75
CA ILE A 157 -1.16 6.86 -3.41
C ILE A 157 -0.55 5.69 -2.63
N LEU A 158 -1.13 4.50 -2.70
CA LEU A 158 -0.55 3.29 -2.09
C LEU A 158 0.83 2.97 -2.68
N GLY A 159 0.99 3.08 -4.00
CA GLY A 159 2.29 2.90 -4.67
C GLY A 159 3.34 3.87 -4.14
N VAL A 160 2.98 5.15 -4.01
CA VAL A 160 3.86 6.18 -3.43
C VAL A 160 4.19 5.86 -1.96
N ALA A 161 3.24 5.34 -1.18
CA ALA A 161 3.48 4.93 0.21
C ALA A 161 4.54 3.82 0.29
N PHE A 162 4.46 2.79 -0.57
CA PHE A 162 5.47 1.72 -0.59
C PHE A 162 6.83 2.19 -1.12
N VAL A 163 6.86 3.11 -2.07
CA VAL A 163 8.11 3.78 -2.49
C VAL A 163 8.71 4.57 -1.32
N SER A 164 7.89 5.30 -0.57
CA SER A 164 8.33 6.02 0.63
C SER A 164 8.92 5.11 1.69
N ILE A 165 8.27 3.97 1.95
CA ILE A 165 8.75 2.96 2.91
C ILE A 165 10.11 2.41 2.47
N GLY A 166 10.24 1.95 1.22
CA GLY A 166 11.50 1.41 0.71
C GLY A 166 12.63 2.44 0.67
N LEU A 167 12.32 3.69 0.29
CA LEU A 167 13.28 4.79 0.31
C LEU A 167 13.69 5.16 1.74
N GLY A 168 12.76 5.17 2.69
CA GLY A 168 13.02 5.40 4.11
C GLY A 168 13.96 4.34 4.68
N ILE A 169 13.74 3.06 4.36
CA ILE A 169 14.64 1.96 4.72
C ILE A 169 16.02 2.17 4.08
N SER A 170 16.06 2.47 2.77
CA SER A 170 17.31 2.72 2.04
C SER A 170 18.15 3.85 2.63
N ALA A 171 17.49 4.91 3.10
CA ALA A 171 18.14 6.05 3.75
C ALA A 171 18.67 5.72 5.14
N ALA A 172 17.98 4.82 5.86
CA ALA A 172 18.30 4.45 7.24
C ALA A 172 19.26 3.26 7.36
N ALA A 173 19.36 2.38 6.37
CA ALA A 173 20.18 1.16 6.41
C ALA A 173 21.68 1.44 6.38
N ASP A 174 22.47 0.55 6.98
CA ASP A 174 23.94 0.62 6.97
C ASP A 174 24.56 -0.15 5.80
N SER A 175 23.86 -1.14 5.27
CA SER A 175 24.27 -1.93 4.12
C SER A 175 23.10 -2.33 3.24
N ASN A 176 23.40 -2.68 1.99
CA ASN A 176 22.38 -3.20 1.05
C ASN A 176 21.72 -4.48 1.60
N ARG A 177 22.48 -5.34 2.26
CA ARG A 177 21.94 -6.54 2.92
C ARG A 177 20.91 -6.19 3.99
N GLU A 178 21.18 -5.20 4.83
CA GLU A 178 20.24 -4.72 5.84
C GLU A 178 18.99 -4.14 5.21
N ALA A 179 19.13 -3.25 4.21
CA ALA A 179 18.01 -2.69 3.48
C ALA A 179 17.13 -3.77 2.85
N THR A 180 17.72 -4.79 2.24
CA THR A 180 17.01 -5.92 1.64
C THR A 180 16.24 -6.72 2.69
N LEU A 181 16.88 -7.09 3.80
CA LEU A 181 16.24 -7.87 4.86
C LEU A 181 15.13 -7.08 5.57
N ALA A 182 15.36 -5.80 5.84
CA ALA A 182 14.33 -4.92 6.43
C ALA A 182 13.13 -4.76 5.50
N THR A 183 13.36 -4.57 4.21
CA THR A 183 12.30 -4.44 3.19
C THR A 183 11.49 -5.73 3.08
N LEU A 184 12.15 -6.88 2.96
CA LEU A 184 11.49 -8.18 2.89
C LEU A 184 10.72 -8.49 4.17
N GLY A 185 11.35 -8.26 5.33
CA GLY A 185 10.72 -8.44 6.63
C GLY A 185 9.47 -7.59 6.81
N LEU A 186 9.53 -6.31 6.44
CA LEU A 186 8.38 -5.41 6.54
C LEU A 186 7.26 -5.80 5.56
N TYR A 187 7.61 -6.23 4.34
CA TYR A 187 6.64 -6.75 3.39
C TYR A 187 5.90 -7.98 3.93
N LEU A 188 6.62 -8.93 4.53
CA LEU A 188 6.01 -10.11 5.17
C LEU A 188 5.15 -9.73 6.38
N ILE A 189 5.60 -8.76 7.17
CA ILE A 189 4.82 -8.23 8.30
C ILE A 189 3.49 -7.67 7.80
N PHE A 190 3.50 -6.78 6.82
CA PHE A 190 2.27 -6.17 6.31
C PHE A 190 1.35 -7.16 5.61
N GLY A 191 1.91 -8.05 4.77
CA GLY A 191 1.12 -8.96 3.93
C GLY A 191 0.60 -10.19 4.66
N ILE A 192 1.37 -10.72 5.61
CA ILE A 192 1.10 -12.03 6.23
C ILE A 192 0.88 -11.93 7.73
N LEU A 193 1.80 -11.28 8.45
CA LEU A 193 1.83 -11.34 9.91
C LEU A 193 0.94 -10.28 10.58
N TRP A 194 0.52 -9.26 9.86
CA TRP A 194 -0.17 -8.11 10.46
C TRP A 194 -1.47 -8.49 11.16
N SER A 195 -2.27 -9.38 10.58
CA SER A 195 -3.51 -9.84 11.22
C SER A 195 -3.24 -10.51 12.55
N SER A 196 -2.20 -11.35 12.61
CA SER A 196 -1.77 -12.01 13.86
C SER A 196 -1.25 -11.01 14.89
N ILE A 197 -0.54 -9.96 14.45
CA ILE A 197 -0.06 -8.87 15.32
C ILE A 197 -1.25 -8.07 15.87
N ALA A 198 -2.18 -7.66 15.00
CA ALA A 198 -3.34 -6.87 15.38
C ALA A 198 -4.24 -7.59 16.39
N GLU A 199 -4.40 -8.91 16.25
CA GLU A 199 -5.13 -9.75 17.20
C GLU A 199 -4.31 -10.12 18.44
N GLY A 200 -3.00 -10.29 18.29
CA GLY A 200 -2.11 -10.76 19.34
C GLY A 200 -1.83 -9.67 20.38
N ILE A 201 -1.68 -8.41 19.96
CA ILE A 201 -1.40 -7.29 20.89
C ILE A 201 -2.48 -7.15 21.97
N PRO A 202 -3.80 -7.11 21.67
CA PRO A 202 -4.82 -7.03 22.69
C PRO A 202 -4.87 -8.26 23.62
N LYS A 203 -4.56 -9.45 23.06
CA LYS A 203 -4.47 -10.69 23.86
C LYS A 203 -3.28 -10.64 24.83
N LEU A 204 -2.14 -10.14 24.37
CA LEU A 204 -0.94 -9.96 25.21
C LEU A 204 -1.18 -8.94 26.32
N ILE A 205 -1.83 -7.81 26.00
CA ILE A 205 -2.22 -6.79 27.02
C ILE A 205 -3.08 -7.46 28.12
N ASN A 206 -4.07 -8.26 27.72
CA ASN A 206 -4.91 -8.96 28.69
C ASN A 206 -4.12 -9.97 29.55
N TYR A 207 -3.27 -10.77 28.91
CA TYR A 207 -2.42 -11.71 29.64
C TYR A 207 -1.53 -11.02 30.68
N VAL A 208 -0.92 -9.88 30.33
CA VAL A 208 -0.11 -9.08 31.25
C VAL A 208 -0.98 -8.48 32.37
N ALA A 209 -2.18 -8.00 32.03
CA ALA A 209 -3.11 -7.43 33.02
C ALA A 209 -3.58 -8.49 34.05
N GLU A 210 -3.81 -9.71 33.62
CA GLU A 210 -4.17 -10.83 34.51
C GLU A 210 -3.05 -11.20 35.49
N GLN A 211 -1.77 -10.93 35.14
CA GLN A 211 -0.63 -11.17 36.01
C GLN A 211 -0.28 -9.96 36.91
N ALA A 212 -0.84 -8.79 36.64
CA ALA A 212 -0.53 -7.55 37.36
C ALA A 212 -1.70 -7.14 38.25
N PRO A 213 -1.56 -7.14 39.61
CA PRO A 213 -2.68 -6.91 40.54
C PRO A 213 -3.30 -5.52 40.48
N PHE A 214 -2.72 -4.58 39.73
CA PHE A 214 -3.19 -3.18 39.63
C PHE A 214 -3.71 -2.81 38.23
N VAL A 215 -3.81 -3.76 37.31
CA VAL A 215 -4.29 -3.53 35.94
C VAL A 215 -5.51 -4.38 35.72
N SER A 216 -6.64 -3.75 35.44
CA SER A 216 -7.85 -4.51 35.08
C SER A 216 -7.73 -5.05 33.66
N PRO A 217 -8.08 -6.31 33.41
CA PRO A 217 -8.17 -6.86 32.07
C PRO A 217 -9.10 -6.05 31.18
N LEU A 218 -8.75 -5.95 29.88
CA LEU A 218 -9.58 -5.28 28.91
C LEU A 218 -10.91 -6.01 28.73
N GLU A 219 -11.99 -5.28 28.68
CA GLU A 219 -13.29 -5.81 28.27
C GLU A 219 -13.23 -6.36 26.84
N ASN A 220 -14.04 -7.38 26.56
CA ASN A 220 -14.05 -8.04 25.26
C ASN A 220 -14.26 -7.04 24.09
N LEU A 221 -15.16 -6.06 24.26
CA LEU A 221 -15.43 -5.06 23.23
C LEU A 221 -14.24 -4.12 23.01
N THR A 222 -13.58 -3.67 24.08
CA THR A 222 -12.36 -2.82 24.02
C THR A 222 -11.24 -3.58 23.31
N ARG A 223 -11.06 -4.87 23.59
CA ARG A 223 -10.08 -5.73 22.94
C ARG A 223 -10.31 -5.82 21.44
N VAL A 224 -11.56 -6.00 21.01
CA VAL A 224 -11.94 -6.02 19.59
C VAL A 224 -11.67 -4.65 18.94
N LYS A 225 -12.05 -3.55 19.60
CA LYS A 225 -11.81 -2.19 19.10
C LYS A 225 -10.32 -1.90 18.86
N ILE A 226 -9.45 -2.30 19.80
CA ILE A 226 -7.99 -2.16 19.65
C ILE A 226 -7.48 -3.00 18.48
N GLY A 227 -7.90 -4.25 18.36
CA GLY A 227 -7.51 -5.13 17.25
C GLY A 227 -7.91 -4.54 15.89
N LEU A 228 -9.13 -4.03 15.77
CA LEU A 228 -9.61 -3.36 14.55
C LEU A 228 -8.84 -2.08 14.24
N PHE A 229 -8.58 -1.23 15.24
CA PHE A 229 -7.76 -0.04 15.04
C PHE A 229 -6.38 -0.40 14.49
N LEU A 230 -5.70 -1.37 15.10
CA LEU A 230 -4.40 -1.85 14.63
C LEU A 230 -4.48 -2.43 13.22
N LYS A 231 -5.54 -3.19 12.90
CA LYS A 231 -5.76 -3.72 11.55
C LYS A 231 -5.79 -2.60 10.51
N TYR A 232 -6.52 -1.52 10.78
CA TYR A 232 -6.68 -0.40 9.85
C TYR A 232 -5.49 0.58 9.80
N VAL A 233 -4.46 0.40 10.62
CA VAL A 233 -3.18 1.12 10.48
C VAL A 233 -2.29 0.50 9.39
N ASN A 234 -2.49 -0.76 9.02
CA ASN A 234 -1.75 -1.41 7.93
C ASN A 234 -2.06 -0.76 6.57
N PRO A 235 -1.06 -0.33 5.77
CA PRO A 235 -1.30 0.36 4.51
C PRO A 235 -2.08 -0.49 3.49
N LEU A 236 -1.89 -1.82 3.47
CA LEU A 236 -2.64 -2.73 2.59
C LEU A 236 -4.11 -2.78 2.98
N LYS A 237 -4.41 -2.92 4.28
CA LYS A 237 -5.79 -3.01 4.79
C LYS A 237 -6.50 -1.66 4.75
N THR A 238 -5.78 -0.56 4.99
CA THR A 238 -6.28 0.80 4.81
C THR A 238 -6.75 1.02 3.37
N TYR A 239 -5.90 0.69 2.40
CA TYR A 239 -6.24 0.82 0.98
C TYR A 239 -7.41 -0.09 0.58
N GLU A 240 -7.37 -1.38 0.96
CA GLU A 240 -8.43 -2.34 0.66
C GLU A 240 -9.79 -1.86 1.18
N THR A 241 -9.80 -1.31 2.40
CA THR A 241 -11.02 -0.77 3.02
C THR A 241 -11.50 0.51 2.32
N LEU A 242 -10.58 1.42 1.96
CA LEU A 242 -10.93 2.62 1.17
C LEU A 242 -11.49 2.23 -0.20
N ALA A 243 -10.88 1.26 -0.89
CA ALA A 243 -11.39 0.76 -2.15
C ALA A 243 -12.80 0.16 -1.99
N ALA A 244 -13.03 -0.63 -0.92
CA ALA A 244 -14.37 -1.13 -0.61
C ALA A 244 -15.37 0.00 -0.36
N GLN A 245 -14.98 1.07 0.34
CA GLN A 245 -15.85 2.23 0.58
C GLN A 245 -16.22 2.98 -0.70
N VAL A 246 -15.29 3.04 -1.65
CA VAL A 246 -15.54 3.67 -2.97
C VAL A 246 -16.64 2.93 -3.75
N TYR A 247 -16.63 1.59 -3.74
CA TYR A 247 -17.62 0.80 -4.50
C TYR A 247 -18.91 0.51 -3.74
N TYR A 248 -18.85 0.34 -2.43
CA TYR A 248 -19.97 -0.14 -1.62
C TYR A 248 -20.48 0.89 -0.58
N GLY A 249 -19.76 2.01 -0.43
CA GLY A 249 -19.98 2.95 0.66
C GLY A 249 -19.54 2.40 2.02
N ALA A 250 -19.40 3.29 3.00
CA ALA A 250 -18.82 2.96 4.31
C ALA A 250 -19.62 1.89 5.09
N GLY A 251 -20.94 1.87 4.94
CA GLY A 251 -21.79 0.92 5.67
C GLY A 251 -21.59 -0.54 5.25
N GLN A 252 -21.42 -0.81 3.96
CA GLN A 252 -21.23 -2.17 3.43
C GLN A 252 -19.76 -2.58 3.36
N ALA A 253 -18.84 -1.62 3.21
CA ALA A 253 -17.40 -1.88 3.13
C ALA A 253 -16.89 -2.73 4.30
N ARG A 254 -17.44 -2.53 5.50
CA ARG A 254 -17.11 -3.33 6.70
C ARG A 254 -17.37 -4.82 6.52
N LEU A 255 -18.41 -5.19 5.79
CA LEU A 255 -18.82 -6.58 5.60
C LEU A 255 -17.98 -7.26 4.51
N VAL A 256 -17.70 -6.54 3.42
CA VAL A 256 -16.97 -7.11 2.29
C VAL A 256 -15.45 -7.16 2.53
N SER A 257 -14.89 -6.21 3.30
CA SER A 257 -13.45 -6.17 3.60
C SER A 257 -13.04 -7.00 4.82
N ALA A 258 -13.99 -7.63 5.53
CA ALA A 258 -13.75 -8.45 6.71
C ALA A 258 -13.88 -9.95 6.40
N ALA A 259 -12.99 -10.77 6.97
CA ALA A 259 -13.17 -12.23 6.97
C ALA A 259 -14.40 -12.62 7.79
N PHE A 260 -14.98 -13.81 7.51
CA PHE A 260 -16.25 -14.23 8.11
C PHE A 260 -16.25 -14.17 9.66
N GLY A 261 -15.19 -14.61 10.31
CA GLY A 261 -15.06 -14.53 11.78
C GLY A 261 -15.02 -13.10 12.33
N GLU A 262 -14.46 -12.17 11.56
CA GLU A 262 -14.41 -10.74 11.91
C GLU A 262 -15.78 -10.09 11.74
N GLN A 263 -16.58 -10.50 10.77
CA GLN A 263 -17.93 -9.94 10.55
C GLN A 263 -18.82 -10.12 11.78
N VAL A 264 -18.69 -11.25 12.48
CA VAL A 264 -19.42 -11.52 13.74
C VAL A 264 -18.92 -10.58 14.85
N ALA A 265 -17.60 -10.34 14.93
CA ALA A 265 -17.01 -9.47 15.94
C ALA A 265 -17.29 -7.96 15.66
N LEU A 266 -17.51 -7.58 14.41
CA LEU A 266 -17.80 -6.20 14.02
C LEU A 266 -19.20 -5.74 14.47
N GLY A 267 -20.18 -6.66 14.54
CA GLY A 267 -21.56 -6.34 14.87
C GLY A 267 -21.70 -5.45 16.13
N PRO A 268 -21.23 -5.89 17.30
CA PRO A 268 -21.31 -5.10 18.52
C PRO A 268 -20.58 -3.74 18.47
N VAL A 269 -19.43 -3.67 17.80
CA VAL A 269 -18.65 -2.43 17.66
C VAL A 269 -19.42 -1.37 16.87
N PHE A 270 -20.12 -1.76 15.82
CA PHE A 270 -20.88 -0.86 14.97
C PHE A 270 -22.29 -0.54 15.50
N GLN A 271 -22.80 -1.28 16.49
CA GLN A 271 -24.04 -0.93 17.20
C GLN A 271 -23.89 0.38 17.98
N GLU A 272 -22.70 0.70 18.49
CA GLU A 272 -22.40 1.96 19.16
C GLU A 272 -22.17 3.14 18.19
N GLY A 273 -22.25 2.88 16.88
CA GLY A 273 -21.97 3.86 15.82
C GLY A 273 -20.71 3.48 15.01
N MET A 274 -20.45 4.24 13.95
CA MET A 274 -19.26 4.01 13.12
C MET A 274 -18.00 4.48 13.84
N PRO A 275 -17.03 3.58 14.13
CA PRO A 275 -15.78 3.98 14.76
C PRO A 275 -15.02 4.98 13.90
N PHE A 276 -14.38 5.98 14.51
CA PHE A 276 -13.63 7.01 13.78
C PHE A 276 -12.53 6.41 12.88
N TYR A 277 -11.88 5.35 13.33
CA TYR A 277 -10.82 4.67 12.60
C TYR A 277 -11.29 3.87 11.36
N PHE A 278 -12.61 3.77 11.15
CA PHE A 278 -13.21 3.18 9.95
C PHE A 278 -13.73 4.27 8.99
N THR A 279 -13.69 5.52 9.38
CA THR A 279 -14.13 6.63 8.52
C THR A 279 -13.13 6.85 7.38
N GLY A 280 -13.65 7.19 6.18
CA GLY A 280 -12.82 7.40 4.98
C GLY A 280 -11.74 8.47 5.18
N TRP A 281 -12.05 9.56 5.93
CA TRP A 281 -11.07 10.61 6.21
C TRP A 281 -9.91 10.10 7.08
N PHE A 282 -10.19 9.27 8.10
CA PHE A 282 -9.13 8.71 8.95
C PHE A 282 -8.25 7.73 8.18
N LEU A 283 -8.87 6.81 7.42
CA LEU A 283 -8.14 5.86 6.57
C LEU A 283 -7.27 6.60 5.54
N MET A 284 -7.78 7.69 4.95
CA MET A 284 -6.98 8.52 4.06
C MET A 284 -5.79 9.18 4.77
N LEU A 285 -5.98 9.69 5.99
CA LEU A 285 -4.87 10.23 6.79
C LEU A 285 -3.82 9.16 7.10
N VAL A 286 -4.23 7.93 7.44
CA VAL A 286 -3.30 6.82 7.65
C VAL A 286 -2.51 6.50 6.38
N LEU A 287 -3.19 6.44 5.22
CA LEU A 287 -2.52 6.18 3.95
C LEU A 287 -1.53 7.29 3.59
N LEU A 288 -1.88 8.55 3.80
CA LEU A 288 -0.98 9.70 3.61
C LEU A 288 0.16 9.73 4.64
N ALA A 289 -0.09 9.30 5.86
CA ALA A 289 0.98 9.13 6.85
C ALA A 289 2.03 8.12 6.39
N TRP A 290 1.64 7.02 5.73
CA TRP A 290 2.56 6.07 5.12
C TRP A 290 3.33 6.64 3.92
N VAL A 291 2.80 7.67 3.25
CA VAL A 291 3.55 8.41 2.21
C VAL A 291 4.64 9.29 2.82
N VAL A 292 4.39 9.90 3.98
CA VAL A 292 5.29 10.94 4.53
C VAL A 292 6.21 10.40 5.62
N ALA A 293 5.69 9.65 6.59
CA ALA A 293 6.42 9.29 7.80
C ALA A 293 7.67 8.40 7.52
N PRO A 294 7.61 7.35 6.67
CA PRO A 294 8.79 6.51 6.46
C PRO A 294 9.96 7.26 5.86
N VAL A 295 9.71 8.07 4.81
CA VAL A 295 10.76 8.84 4.17
C VAL A 295 11.29 9.95 5.06
N ALA A 296 10.43 10.57 5.88
CA ALA A 296 10.86 11.59 6.84
C ALA A 296 11.74 11.00 7.94
N LEU A 297 11.40 9.82 8.46
CA LEU A 297 12.21 9.09 9.43
C LEU A 297 13.55 8.65 8.82
N GLY A 298 13.52 8.10 7.60
CA GLY A 298 14.73 7.73 6.87
C GLY A 298 15.64 8.93 6.60
N TYR A 299 15.06 10.07 6.19
CA TYR A 299 15.79 11.33 6.01
C TYR A 299 16.44 11.80 7.31
N TYR A 300 15.72 11.77 8.44
CA TYR A 300 16.27 12.16 9.74
C TYR A 300 17.49 11.33 10.15
N VAL A 301 17.49 10.03 9.89
CA VAL A 301 18.64 9.16 10.13
C VAL A 301 19.77 9.49 9.16
N PHE A 302 19.44 9.64 7.86
CA PHE A 302 20.40 9.96 6.80
C PHE A 302 21.12 11.30 7.02
N GLU A 303 20.39 12.32 7.53
CA GLU A 303 20.95 13.65 7.78
C GLU A 303 22.06 13.63 8.84
N LYS A 304 21.94 12.75 9.83
CA LYS A 304 22.87 12.63 10.97
C LYS A 304 24.09 11.74 10.70
N ARG A 305 24.12 11.03 9.57
CA ARG A 305 25.19 10.10 9.25
C ARG A 305 26.38 10.77 8.59
N ASP A 306 27.58 10.33 8.96
CA ASP A 306 28.81 10.63 8.22
C ASP A 306 28.82 9.81 6.91
N LEU A 307 29.31 10.43 5.82
CA LEU A 307 29.33 9.86 4.47
C LEU A 307 30.75 9.52 4.04
#